data_a628e7790432acefb88e0b86d804c185
#
_entry.id   a628e7790432acefb88e0b86d804c185
#
_cell.length_a   1.000
_cell.length_b   1.000
_cell.length_c   1.000
_cell.angle_alpha   90.00
_cell.angle_beta   90.00
_cell.angle_gamma   90.00
#
_symmetry.space_group_name_H-M   'P 1'
#
loop_
_entity.id
_entity.type
_entity.pdbx_description
1 polymer ?
#
loop_
_entity_poly.entity_id
_entity_poly.type
_entity_poly.pdbx_seq_one_letter_code
_entity_poly.pdbx_strand_id
1 'polypeptide(L)'
;MPLHSNIATNSPDFTRNAEAMRALVAELKDKLNEVAGGGGKASRQRHTARGKMLVRDRVELSPLAANGLYGGDVHSASIVTGIGRVSGRECVIVANDATVKGGTYYPMTVKKHLRAQDIARQNNLPCVYMV
;
A
#
# COMPACT_ATOMS: atom_id res chain seq x y z
N MET A 1 34.73 -2.01 -17.91
CA MET A 1 34.99 -3.40 -17.54
C MET A 1 33.66 -4.08 -17.29
N PRO A 2 33.27 -5.12 -18.01
CA PRO A 2 32.01 -5.83 -17.70
C PRO A 2 32.14 -6.57 -16.36
N LEU A 3 31.12 -6.46 -15.52
CA LEU A 3 31.04 -7.20 -14.28
C LEU A 3 30.63 -8.65 -14.62
N HIS A 4 31.51 -9.61 -14.30
CA HIS A 4 31.20 -11.02 -14.44
C HIS A 4 30.57 -11.54 -13.15
N SER A 5 29.40 -12.17 -13.29
CA SER A 5 28.73 -12.85 -12.16
C SER A 5 29.28 -14.26 -12.01
N ASN A 6 29.65 -14.64 -10.78
CA ASN A 6 30.05 -16.00 -10.43
C ASN A 6 28.86 -16.90 -10.02
N ILE A 7 27.62 -16.47 -10.29
CA ILE A 7 26.40 -17.21 -9.93
C ILE A 7 26.24 -18.37 -10.90
N ALA A 8 26.27 -19.61 -10.40
CA ALA A 8 25.98 -20.81 -11.14
C ALA A 8 24.47 -21.05 -11.23
N THR A 9 23.82 -20.47 -12.25
CA THR A 9 22.33 -20.51 -12.42
C THR A 9 21.78 -21.91 -12.64
N ASN A 10 22.64 -22.88 -13.01
CA ASN A 10 22.29 -24.30 -13.24
C ASN A 10 22.55 -25.18 -12.01
N SER A 11 22.96 -24.62 -10.89
CA SER A 11 23.19 -25.41 -9.68
C SER A 11 21.88 -25.79 -8.99
N PRO A 12 21.82 -26.97 -8.32
CA PRO A 12 20.63 -27.36 -7.53
C PRO A 12 20.29 -26.35 -6.45
N ASP A 13 21.30 -25.73 -5.83
CA ASP A 13 21.10 -24.69 -4.80
C ASP A 13 20.47 -23.44 -5.38
N PHE A 14 20.88 -22.99 -6.57
CA PHE A 14 20.25 -21.86 -7.23
C PHE A 14 18.78 -22.15 -7.55
N THR A 15 18.48 -23.34 -8.07
CA THR A 15 17.11 -23.75 -8.41
C THR A 15 16.23 -23.75 -7.16
N ARG A 16 16.67 -24.37 -6.08
CA ARG A 16 15.95 -24.39 -4.79
C ARG A 16 15.70 -22.98 -4.24
N ASN A 17 16.73 -22.13 -4.27
CA ASN A 17 16.61 -20.76 -3.77
C ASN A 17 15.69 -19.91 -4.66
N ALA A 18 15.74 -20.12 -5.97
CA ALA A 18 14.86 -19.44 -6.92
C ALA A 18 13.39 -19.85 -6.74
N GLU A 19 13.11 -21.11 -6.47
CA GLU A 19 11.76 -21.61 -6.17
C GLU A 19 11.24 -21.04 -4.87
N ALA A 20 12.04 -21.06 -3.80
CA ALA A 20 11.69 -20.46 -2.52
C ALA A 20 11.40 -18.95 -2.66
N MET A 21 12.22 -18.23 -3.41
CA MET A 21 12.01 -16.81 -3.65
C MET A 21 10.74 -16.55 -4.48
N ARG A 22 10.46 -17.37 -5.49
CA ARG A 22 9.20 -17.25 -6.28
C ARG A 22 7.97 -17.46 -5.41
N ALA A 23 8.00 -18.42 -4.47
CA ALA A 23 6.92 -18.65 -3.52
C ALA A 23 6.68 -17.42 -2.64
N LEU A 24 7.73 -16.83 -2.07
CA LEU A 24 7.64 -15.61 -1.27
C LEU A 24 7.10 -14.41 -2.07
N VAL A 25 7.54 -14.28 -3.32
CA VAL A 25 7.06 -13.21 -4.22
C VAL A 25 5.58 -13.42 -4.57
N ALA A 26 5.13 -14.66 -4.76
CA ALA A 26 3.72 -14.96 -5.00
C ALA A 26 2.87 -14.61 -3.78
N GLU A 27 3.28 -15.04 -2.59
CA GLU A 27 2.59 -14.67 -1.34
C GLU A 27 2.50 -13.15 -1.15
N LEU A 28 3.60 -12.43 -1.40
CA LEU A 28 3.60 -10.97 -1.33
C LEU A 28 2.60 -10.35 -2.32
N LYS A 29 2.55 -10.84 -3.55
CA LYS A 29 1.60 -10.37 -4.57
C LYS A 29 0.16 -10.62 -4.15
N ASP A 30 -0.14 -11.79 -3.59
CA ASP A 30 -1.47 -12.13 -3.11
C ASP A 30 -1.89 -11.20 -1.97
N LYS A 31 -1.01 -10.93 -1.01
CA LYS A 31 -1.26 -9.95 0.05
C LYS A 31 -1.47 -8.53 -0.47
N LEU A 32 -0.70 -8.10 -1.44
CA LEU A 32 -0.88 -6.79 -2.07
C LEU A 32 -2.23 -6.69 -2.80
N ASN A 33 -2.65 -7.74 -3.51
CA ASN A 33 -3.95 -7.81 -4.18
C ASN A 33 -5.11 -7.79 -3.17
N GLU A 34 -4.99 -8.53 -2.07
CA GLU A 34 -5.97 -8.53 -0.98
C GLU A 34 -6.14 -7.10 -0.41
N VAL A 35 -5.03 -6.45 -0.08
CA VAL A 35 -5.02 -5.08 0.46
C VAL A 35 -5.52 -4.07 -0.56
N ALA A 36 -5.17 -4.20 -1.84
CA ALA A 36 -5.66 -3.33 -2.91
C ALA A 36 -7.19 -3.39 -3.05
N GLY A 37 -7.82 -4.49 -2.63
CA GLY A 37 -9.28 -4.59 -2.54
C GLY A 37 -9.91 -3.63 -1.53
N GLY A 38 -9.17 -3.12 -0.53
CA GLY A 38 -9.72 -2.25 0.52
C GLY A 38 -10.68 -2.98 1.44
N GLY A 39 -11.74 -2.32 1.85
CA GLY A 39 -12.80 -2.91 2.67
C GLY A 39 -13.63 -3.95 1.92
N GLY A 40 -14.44 -4.72 2.66
CA GLY A 40 -15.26 -5.80 2.12
C GLY A 40 -16.17 -5.33 0.97
N LYS A 41 -16.55 -6.27 0.09
CA LYS A 41 -17.36 -6.03 -1.13
C LYS A 41 -18.61 -5.16 -0.86
N ALA A 42 -19.34 -5.43 0.21
CA ALA A 42 -20.54 -4.68 0.58
C ALA A 42 -20.23 -3.21 0.93
N SER A 43 -19.10 -2.94 1.60
CA SER A 43 -18.66 -1.60 1.95
C SER A 43 -18.26 -0.82 0.69
N ARG A 44 -17.53 -1.45 -0.23
CA ARG A 44 -17.17 -0.86 -1.53
C ARG A 44 -18.39 -0.53 -2.36
N GLN A 45 -19.35 -1.46 -2.47
CA GLN A 45 -20.60 -1.23 -3.21
C GLN A 45 -21.40 -0.06 -2.65
N ARG A 46 -21.55 0.04 -1.31
CA ARG A 46 -22.22 1.19 -0.68
C ARG A 46 -21.52 2.51 -0.94
N HIS A 47 -20.17 2.49 -1.02
CA HIS A 47 -19.37 3.69 -1.28
C HIS A 47 -19.53 4.16 -2.72
N THR A 48 -19.40 3.25 -3.69
CA THR A 48 -19.57 3.56 -5.13
C THR A 48 -21.01 3.90 -5.49
N ALA A 49 -22.02 3.25 -4.88
CA ALA A 49 -23.44 3.59 -5.09
C ALA A 49 -23.79 5.03 -4.67
N ARG A 50 -22.97 5.66 -3.83
CA ARG A 50 -23.09 7.09 -3.46
C ARG A 50 -22.36 8.02 -4.42
N GLY A 51 -21.92 7.54 -5.59
CA GLY A 51 -21.13 8.32 -6.56
C GLY A 51 -19.69 8.63 -6.12
N LYS A 52 -19.19 7.98 -5.07
CA LYS A 52 -17.82 8.18 -4.58
C LYS A 52 -16.84 7.21 -5.23
N MET A 53 -15.66 7.70 -5.59
CA MET A 53 -14.57 6.87 -6.12
C MET A 53 -13.84 6.14 -5.00
N LEU A 54 -13.39 4.90 -5.27
CA LEU A 54 -12.51 4.19 -4.35
C LEU A 54 -11.13 4.86 -4.32
N VAL A 55 -10.58 5.03 -3.13
CA VAL A 55 -9.33 5.78 -2.92
C VAL A 55 -8.09 5.03 -3.44
N ARG A 56 -8.20 3.71 -3.63
CA ARG A 56 -7.06 2.81 -3.91
C ARG A 56 -6.65 2.68 -5.37
N ASP A 57 -7.25 3.43 -6.27
CA ASP A 57 -6.87 3.43 -7.70
C ASP A 57 -5.57 4.21 -7.99
N ARG A 58 -4.74 4.47 -6.97
CA ARG A 58 -3.50 5.26 -7.06
C ARG A 58 -2.31 4.55 -6.43
N VAL A 59 -1.08 4.95 -6.80
CA VAL A 59 0.15 4.42 -6.22
C VAL A 59 0.16 4.66 -4.71
N GLU A 60 0.10 3.59 -3.93
CA GLU A 60 0.02 3.62 -2.48
C GLU A 60 1.39 3.40 -1.83
N LEU A 61 1.72 4.24 -0.84
CA LEU A 61 2.88 4.04 0.05
C LEU A 61 2.45 3.18 1.24
N SER A 62 3.26 2.17 1.57
CA SER A 62 3.03 1.26 2.69
C SER A 62 1.66 0.54 2.66
N PRO A 63 1.28 -0.12 1.56
CA PRO A 63 -0.02 -0.78 1.42
C PRO A 63 -0.24 -1.90 2.46
N LEU A 64 0.83 -2.53 2.95
CA LEU A 64 0.79 -3.58 3.96
C LEU A 64 0.79 -3.07 5.42
N ALA A 65 0.65 -1.76 5.63
CA ALA A 65 0.53 -1.23 6.99
C ALA A 65 -0.68 -1.86 7.71
N ALA A 66 -0.47 -2.30 8.95
CA ALA A 66 -1.43 -3.05 9.78
C ALA A 66 -1.79 -4.46 9.25
N ASN A 67 -1.07 -5.01 8.28
CA ASN A 67 -1.30 -6.39 7.84
C ASN A 67 -1.12 -7.37 9.03
N GLY A 68 -2.11 -8.24 9.24
CA GLY A 68 -2.14 -9.18 10.36
C GLY A 68 -2.44 -8.56 11.73
N LEU A 69 -2.67 -7.24 11.83
CA LEU A 69 -3.11 -6.57 13.05
C LEU A 69 -4.63 -6.36 13.03
N TYR A 70 -5.20 -6.09 14.23
CA TYR A 70 -6.61 -5.73 14.41
C TYR A 70 -7.59 -6.76 13.81
N GLY A 71 -7.27 -8.05 13.91
CA GLY A 71 -8.08 -9.13 13.37
C GLY A 71 -8.04 -9.30 11.85
N GLY A 72 -7.09 -8.60 11.19
CA GLY A 72 -6.95 -8.66 9.72
C GLY A 72 -7.90 -7.74 8.95
N ASP A 73 -8.81 -7.05 9.62
CA ASP A 73 -9.88 -6.27 8.98
C ASP A 73 -9.50 -4.81 8.65
N VAL A 74 -8.28 -4.37 9.03
CA VAL A 74 -7.85 -2.96 8.88
C VAL A 74 -6.78 -2.87 7.79
N HIS A 75 -7.20 -3.13 6.55
CA HIS A 75 -6.32 -3.08 5.38
C HIS A 75 -5.67 -1.71 5.23
N SER A 76 -4.35 -1.71 4.97
CA SER A 76 -3.55 -0.51 4.77
C SER A 76 -3.69 0.53 5.90
N ALA A 77 -3.98 0.05 7.13
CA ALA A 77 -4.24 0.89 8.30
C ALA A 77 -5.39 1.90 8.09
N SER A 78 -6.43 1.56 7.33
CA SER A 78 -7.60 2.40 6.98
C SER A 78 -7.27 3.76 6.34
N ILE A 79 -6.05 3.94 5.84
CA ILE A 79 -5.61 5.18 5.22
C ILE A 79 -4.73 4.88 3.99
N VAL A 80 -5.00 5.54 2.89
CA VAL A 80 -4.18 5.47 1.68
C VAL A 80 -3.23 6.66 1.67
N THR A 81 -1.95 6.40 1.50
CA THR A 81 -0.93 7.44 1.36
C THR A 81 -0.16 7.21 0.07
N GLY A 82 0.14 8.28 -0.65
CA GLY A 82 0.81 8.16 -1.94
C GLY A 82 1.42 9.48 -2.40
N ILE A 83 2.18 9.42 -3.48
CA ILE A 83 2.63 10.61 -4.20
C ILE A 83 1.85 10.69 -5.51
N GLY A 84 1.29 11.85 -5.78
CA GLY A 84 0.51 12.11 -6.99
C GLY A 84 0.63 13.55 -7.44
N ARG A 85 0.15 13.85 -8.66
CA ARG A 85 0.15 15.22 -9.20
C ARG A 85 -1.21 15.87 -8.98
N VAL A 86 -1.19 17.06 -8.39
CA VAL A 86 -2.37 17.92 -8.23
C VAL A 86 -2.04 19.26 -8.90
N SER A 87 -2.83 19.63 -9.91
CA SER A 87 -2.60 20.85 -10.70
C SER A 87 -1.15 20.99 -11.23
N GLY A 88 -0.57 19.89 -11.69
CA GLY A 88 0.79 19.85 -12.24
C GLY A 88 1.92 19.78 -11.20
N ARG A 89 1.62 19.87 -9.89
CA ARG A 89 2.59 19.77 -8.79
C ARG A 89 2.55 18.39 -8.15
N GLU A 90 3.72 17.85 -7.84
CA GLU A 90 3.81 16.64 -7.02
C GLU A 90 3.45 16.95 -5.57
N CYS A 91 2.60 16.12 -4.99
CA CYS A 91 2.09 16.25 -3.63
C CYS A 91 2.09 14.89 -2.96
N VAL A 92 2.27 14.86 -1.65
CA VAL A 92 1.90 13.70 -0.85
C VAL A 92 0.39 13.76 -0.61
N ILE A 93 -0.30 12.68 -0.95
CA ILE A 93 -1.74 12.54 -0.79
C ILE A 93 -2.00 11.58 0.37
N VAL A 94 -2.84 12.00 1.31
CA VAL A 94 -3.29 11.22 2.45
C VAL A 94 -4.80 11.17 2.41
N ALA A 95 -5.38 9.98 2.27
CA ALA A 95 -6.81 9.82 2.10
C ALA A 95 -7.37 8.75 3.05
N ASN A 96 -8.43 9.06 3.78
CA ASN A 96 -9.14 8.07 4.59
C ASN A 96 -9.86 7.07 3.70
N ASP A 97 -9.73 5.78 4.00
CA ASP A 97 -10.50 4.74 3.35
C ASP A 97 -11.77 4.43 4.15
N ALA A 98 -12.84 5.11 3.81
CA ALA A 98 -14.13 4.93 4.47
C ALA A 98 -14.73 3.51 4.27
N THR A 99 -14.19 2.69 3.35
CA THR A 99 -14.61 1.29 3.17
C THR A 99 -14.03 0.38 4.23
N VAL A 100 -12.93 0.79 4.89
CA VAL A 100 -12.26 0.07 5.97
C VAL A 100 -12.69 0.66 7.32
N LYS A 101 -13.55 -0.05 8.04
CA LYS A 101 -14.06 0.36 9.38
C LYS A 101 -14.54 1.82 9.44
N GLY A 102 -15.11 2.34 8.35
CA GLY A 102 -15.59 3.71 8.27
C GLY A 102 -14.50 4.79 8.28
N GLY A 103 -13.24 4.43 8.02
CA GLY A 103 -12.11 5.36 8.09
C GLY A 103 -11.60 5.62 9.52
N THR A 104 -11.91 4.73 10.46
CA THR A 104 -11.47 4.85 11.86
C THR A 104 -9.95 4.84 11.98
N TYR A 105 -9.40 5.71 12.84
CA TYR A 105 -7.98 5.79 13.13
C TYR A 105 -7.58 4.80 14.23
N TYR A 106 -6.62 3.96 13.89
CA TYR A 106 -5.94 3.02 14.79
C TYR A 106 -4.50 3.51 15.07
N PRO A 107 -3.79 2.97 16.06
CA PRO A 107 -2.40 3.36 16.32
C PRO A 107 -1.49 3.24 15.09
N MET A 108 -1.69 2.22 14.24
CA MET A 108 -0.93 2.05 13.00
C MET A 108 -1.35 3.06 11.92
N THR A 109 -2.60 3.49 11.89
CA THR A 109 -3.08 4.59 11.01
C THR A 109 -2.32 5.87 11.31
N VAL A 110 -2.19 6.22 12.61
CA VAL A 110 -1.44 7.40 13.04
C VAL A 110 0.02 7.32 12.62
N LYS A 111 0.68 6.17 12.83
CA LYS A 111 2.07 5.96 12.41
C LYS A 111 2.26 6.14 10.91
N LYS A 112 1.36 5.55 10.10
CA LYS A 112 1.39 5.68 8.64
C LYS A 112 1.17 7.14 8.20
N HIS A 113 0.24 7.84 8.83
CA HIS A 113 -0.04 9.26 8.57
C HIS A 113 1.19 10.14 8.87
N LEU A 114 1.78 10.01 10.06
CA LEU A 114 2.98 10.75 10.44
C LEU A 114 4.14 10.47 9.49
N ARG A 115 4.32 9.21 9.06
CA ARG A 115 5.34 8.86 8.08
C ARG A 115 5.13 9.54 6.73
N ALA A 116 3.88 9.65 6.27
CA ALA A 116 3.55 10.39 5.05
C ALA A 116 3.90 11.87 5.17
N GLN A 117 3.62 12.50 6.31
CA GLN A 117 4.01 13.89 6.60
C GLN A 117 5.54 14.06 6.61
N ASP A 118 6.27 13.12 7.21
CA ASP A 118 7.74 13.14 7.20
C ASP A 118 8.31 13.06 5.79
N ILE A 119 7.75 12.19 4.94
CA ILE A 119 8.14 12.09 3.53
C ILE A 119 7.88 13.42 2.82
N ALA A 120 6.72 14.03 3.03
CA ALA A 120 6.39 15.33 2.46
C ALA A 120 7.41 16.41 2.88
N ARG A 121 7.70 16.48 4.19
CA ARG A 121 8.66 17.44 4.75
C ARG A 121 10.09 17.24 4.21
N GLN A 122 10.56 15.98 4.17
CA GLN A 122 11.91 15.65 3.70
C GLN A 122 12.12 15.96 2.21
N ASN A 123 11.05 15.89 1.42
CA ASN A 123 11.10 16.12 -0.02
C ASN A 123 10.51 17.48 -0.45
N ASN A 124 10.17 18.37 0.49
CA ASN A 124 9.55 19.66 0.25
C ASN A 124 8.28 19.57 -0.61
N LEU A 125 7.48 18.50 -0.40
CA LEU A 125 6.23 18.28 -1.11
C LEU A 125 5.03 18.82 -0.30
N PRO A 126 4.06 19.45 -0.96
CA PRO A 126 2.78 19.78 -0.34
C PRO A 126 2.06 18.48 0.10
N CYS A 127 1.30 18.57 1.19
CA CYS A 127 0.44 17.50 1.66
C CYS A 127 -1.03 17.82 1.36
N VAL A 128 -1.73 16.89 0.70
CA VAL A 128 -3.17 16.99 0.41
C VAL A 128 -3.91 15.92 1.21
N TYR A 129 -4.85 16.38 2.03
CA TYR A 129 -5.68 15.51 2.86
C TYR A 129 -7.09 15.39 2.26
N MET A 130 -7.55 14.15 2.13
CA MET A 130 -8.92 13.82 1.72
C MET A 130 -9.58 13.03 2.86
N VAL A 131 -10.60 13.61 3.50
CA VAL A 131 -11.31 13.07 4.67
C VAL A 131 -12.76 12.73 4.30
#